data_56c949181703e872db1a9cc07748b74b
#
_entry.id   56c949181703e872db1a9cc07748b74b
#
_cell.length_a   1.000
_cell.length_b   1.000
_cell.length_c   1.000
_cell.angle_alpha   90.00
_cell.angle_beta   90.00
_cell.angle_gamma   90.00
#
_symmetry.space_group_name_H-M   'P 1'
#
loop_
_entity.id
_entity.type
_entity.pdbx_description
1 polymer ?
#
loop_
_entity_poly.entity_id
_entity_poly.type
_entity_poly.pdbx_seq_one_letter_code
_entity_poly.pdbx_strand_id
1 'polypeptide(L)'
;MKNLLSLMLCLLLYLPAAFVMADNELTIVHVTDMHYLSPALTDYGESFMALIEDGDGKVTHYTPQLMSAFVDEMLSLMPDAIILTGDLTLNGASRSHTDLAAHLTPLAEAGIQVLALPGNHDTNSTGYQFIEPDVYYAESLADEEFDDVYAHLGYSDAISRDAVSMSYVAEVAPGVWALLVDVNANGTAGTVSEETFIWIEEQLIKAQQQGITVIAASHQPVLIHNSLFTFSYVINNNTRLLALYEKYQVPLNLCGHLHMQHIAHSGTLTEVAASSLAVSPNQYGVLRLDGNQMLDYQMHPLNVAAWAARTGQTDPNLLDYAAYSSDFFDRTTYAQAASMFASSTLPLAEQEPMIDFIVRLNAEYFAGKRTITADDPMWAMWQEHMPAAFFTYYMSSILAEPLQDMTYHAFQEATP
;
A
#
# COMPACT_ATOMS: atom_id res chain seq x y z
N MET A 1 70.98 -45.75 31.79
CA MET A 1 69.81 -46.57 31.55
C MET A 1 68.73 -46.11 32.52
N LYS A 2 67.84 -45.22 32.11
CA LYS A 2 66.55 -44.97 32.73
C LYS A 2 65.75 -44.12 31.74
N ASN A 3 64.74 -44.71 31.19
CA ASN A 3 63.78 -44.08 30.24
C ASN A 3 62.91 -43.07 30.96
N LEU A 4 62.90 -41.84 30.49
CA LEU A 4 61.89 -40.85 30.83
C LEU A 4 60.86 -40.84 29.72
N LEU A 5 59.68 -41.37 30.06
CA LEU A 5 58.45 -41.28 29.25
C LEU A 5 57.89 -39.86 29.44
N SER A 6 57.89 -39.06 28.36
CA SER A 6 57.32 -37.73 28.36
C SER A 6 55.80 -37.87 28.03
N LEU A 7 54.93 -37.63 29.00
CA LEU A 7 53.48 -37.61 28.84
C LEU A 7 53.09 -36.25 28.30
N MET A 8 52.77 -36.16 27.01
CA MET A 8 52.25 -34.95 26.40
C MET A 8 50.74 -34.89 26.60
N LEU A 9 50.33 -34.06 27.56
CA LEU A 9 48.91 -33.81 27.87
C LEU A 9 48.34 -32.84 26.84
N CYS A 10 47.60 -33.35 25.85
CA CYS A 10 46.80 -32.52 24.92
C CYS A 10 45.61 -31.93 25.67
N LEU A 11 45.71 -30.67 26.11
CA LEU A 11 44.57 -29.90 26.54
C LEU A 11 43.76 -29.45 25.29
N LEU A 12 42.68 -30.20 25.00
CA LEU A 12 41.64 -29.74 24.06
C LEU A 12 40.91 -28.56 24.73
N LEU A 13 41.28 -27.35 24.36
CA LEU A 13 40.49 -26.17 24.63
C LEU A 13 39.18 -26.27 23.82
N TYR A 14 38.12 -26.65 24.48
CA TYR A 14 36.76 -26.40 24.00
C TYR A 14 36.53 -24.87 24.04
N LEU A 15 36.76 -24.22 22.89
CA LEU A 15 36.18 -22.90 22.65
C LEU A 15 34.70 -23.15 22.37
N PRO A 16 33.77 -22.59 23.17
CA PRO A 16 32.39 -22.56 22.73
C PRO A 16 32.40 -21.77 21.42
N ALA A 17 31.92 -22.39 20.36
CA ALA A 17 31.54 -21.66 19.16
C ALA A 17 30.49 -20.67 19.63
N ALA A 18 30.86 -19.41 19.80
CA ALA A 18 29.91 -18.34 19.82
C ALA A 18 29.22 -18.40 18.45
N PHE A 19 28.02 -18.98 18.40
CA PHE A 19 27.09 -18.70 17.33
C PHE A 19 26.93 -17.18 17.37
N VAL A 20 27.59 -16.48 16.49
CA VAL A 20 27.17 -15.17 16.07
C VAL A 20 25.84 -15.43 15.40
N MET A 21 24.75 -15.22 16.16
CA MET A 21 23.43 -15.05 15.58
C MET A 21 23.64 -13.88 14.62
N ALA A 22 23.59 -14.13 13.32
CA ALA A 22 23.40 -13.06 12.38
C ALA A 22 22.13 -12.32 12.84
N ASP A 23 22.20 -11.01 12.94
CA ASP A 23 21.02 -10.18 13.19
C ASP A 23 20.02 -10.54 12.07
N ASN A 24 19.03 -11.35 12.41
CA ASN A 24 17.95 -11.73 11.49
C ASN A 24 16.88 -10.64 11.58
N GLU A 25 17.24 -9.45 11.14
CA GLU A 25 16.26 -8.40 10.91
C GLU A 25 15.43 -8.80 9.68
N LEU A 26 14.13 -9.03 9.90
CA LEU A 26 13.17 -9.33 8.85
C LEU A 26 12.69 -8.00 8.27
N THR A 27 12.75 -7.89 6.95
CA THR A 27 12.30 -6.72 6.20
C THR A 27 11.09 -7.08 5.34
N ILE A 28 9.96 -6.45 5.59
CA ILE A 28 8.73 -6.62 4.82
C ILE A 28 8.39 -5.31 4.13
N VAL A 29 8.25 -5.33 2.81
CA VAL A 29 7.77 -4.19 2.04
C VAL A 29 6.26 -4.23 1.92
N HIS A 30 5.61 -3.09 2.14
CA HIS A 30 4.18 -2.87 1.95
C HIS A 30 3.95 -1.91 0.79
N VAL A 31 3.22 -2.33 -0.23
CA VAL A 31 2.85 -1.51 -1.38
C VAL A 31 1.41 -1.77 -1.79
N THR A 32 0.72 -0.73 -2.27
CA THR A 32 -0.71 -0.76 -2.55
C THR A 32 -1.08 0.13 -3.73
N ASP A 33 -2.27 -0.07 -4.27
CA ASP A 33 -2.91 0.84 -5.23
C ASP A 33 -1.98 1.18 -6.40
N MET A 34 -1.44 0.13 -7.02
CA MET A 34 -0.54 0.26 -8.18
C MET A 34 -1.30 0.71 -9.44
N HIS A 35 -2.61 0.39 -9.50
CA HIS A 35 -3.49 0.73 -10.62
C HIS A 35 -2.84 0.51 -11.99
N TYR A 36 -2.16 -0.65 -12.11
CA TYR A 36 -1.42 -0.98 -13.32
C TYR A 36 -2.36 -1.10 -14.52
N LEU A 37 -2.00 -0.45 -15.61
CA LEU A 37 -2.63 -0.62 -16.93
C LEU A 37 -1.62 -1.23 -17.89
N SER A 38 -2.00 -2.35 -18.52
CA SER A 38 -1.20 -2.95 -19.58
C SER A 38 -1.05 -1.99 -20.77
N PRO A 39 0.18 -1.79 -21.30
CA PRO A 39 0.38 -1.02 -22.51
C PRO A 39 -0.39 -1.56 -23.74
N ALA A 40 -0.82 -2.82 -23.69
CA ALA A 40 -1.62 -3.42 -24.74
C ALA A 40 -3.09 -2.95 -24.73
N LEU A 41 -3.54 -2.27 -23.68
CA LEU A 41 -4.90 -1.78 -23.51
C LEU A 41 -5.04 -0.27 -23.75
N THR A 42 -4.02 0.39 -24.23
CA THR A 42 -4.06 1.83 -24.54
C THR A 42 -3.14 2.16 -25.71
N ASP A 43 -3.57 3.10 -26.53
CA ASP A 43 -2.71 3.73 -27.55
C ASP A 43 -2.11 5.06 -27.10
N TYR A 44 -2.35 5.43 -25.81
CA TYR A 44 -1.93 6.70 -25.21
C TYR A 44 -2.50 7.93 -25.95
N GLY A 45 -3.66 7.78 -26.63
CA GLY A 45 -4.33 8.82 -27.38
C GLY A 45 -4.97 9.91 -26.50
N GLU A 46 -5.60 10.90 -27.18
CA GLU A 46 -6.18 12.08 -26.51
C GLU A 46 -7.28 11.69 -25.51
N SER A 47 -8.13 10.70 -25.84
CA SER A 47 -9.22 10.23 -24.97
C SER A 47 -8.68 9.61 -23.68
N PHE A 48 -7.61 8.82 -23.75
CA PHE A 48 -6.96 8.24 -22.58
C PHE A 48 -6.31 9.31 -21.72
N MET A 49 -5.55 10.21 -22.32
CA MET A 49 -4.87 11.28 -21.57
C MET A 49 -5.86 12.22 -20.89
N ALA A 50 -6.97 12.57 -21.58
CA ALA A 50 -8.03 13.37 -20.98
C ALA A 50 -8.65 12.69 -19.75
N LEU A 51 -8.91 11.37 -19.81
CA LEU A 51 -9.43 10.60 -18.67
C LEU A 51 -8.47 10.66 -17.46
N ILE A 52 -7.16 10.59 -17.71
CA ILE A 52 -6.14 10.61 -16.65
C ILE A 52 -6.01 12.01 -16.06
N GLU A 53 -6.03 13.04 -16.88
CA GLU A 53 -5.94 14.45 -16.46
C GLU A 53 -7.19 14.91 -15.66
N ASP A 54 -8.36 14.38 -16.00
CA ASP A 54 -9.60 14.62 -15.26
C ASP A 54 -9.77 13.71 -14.02
N GLY A 55 -8.83 12.80 -13.80
CA GLY A 55 -8.87 11.80 -12.74
C GLY A 55 -8.46 12.34 -11.36
N ASP A 56 -7.99 11.43 -10.51
CA ASP A 56 -7.63 11.65 -9.11
C ASP A 56 -6.10 11.75 -8.88
N GLY A 57 -5.34 12.09 -9.91
CA GLY A 57 -3.88 12.26 -9.85
C GLY A 57 -3.08 10.98 -10.03
N LYS A 58 -3.71 9.86 -10.42
CA LYS A 58 -2.99 8.62 -10.78
C LYS A 58 -2.20 8.80 -12.07
N VAL A 59 -0.91 8.52 -12.03
CA VAL A 59 -0.03 8.53 -13.19
C VAL A 59 -0.14 7.22 -13.99
N THR A 60 -1.36 6.82 -14.34
CA THR A 60 -1.67 5.52 -14.97
C THR A 60 -0.87 5.29 -16.27
N HIS A 61 -0.58 6.34 -17.02
CA HIS A 61 0.22 6.32 -18.24
C HIS A 61 1.70 5.97 -18.01
N TYR A 62 2.19 5.98 -16.75
CA TYR A 62 3.54 5.58 -16.37
C TYR A 62 3.58 4.32 -15.48
N THR A 63 2.44 3.67 -15.20
CA THR A 63 2.45 2.49 -14.30
C THR A 63 3.33 1.34 -14.78
N PRO A 64 3.53 1.06 -16.09
CA PRO A 64 4.52 0.07 -16.52
C PRO A 64 5.96 0.43 -16.15
N GLN A 65 6.33 1.71 -16.23
CA GLN A 65 7.65 2.20 -15.85
C GLN A 65 7.82 2.21 -14.33
N LEU A 66 6.76 2.57 -13.59
CA LEU A 66 6.73 2.47 -12.12
C LEU A 66 6.97 1.04 -11.67
N MET A 67 6.29 0.05 -12.27
CA MET A 67 6.50 -1.36 -11.94
C MET A 67 7.91 -1.82 -12.26
N SER A 68 8.47 -1.38 -13.39
CA SER A 68 9.86 -1.70 -13.75
C SER A 68 10.85 -1.10 -12.74
N ALA A 69 10.63 0.14 -12.30
CA ALA A 69 11.46 0.78 -11.28
C ALA A 69 11.29 0.11 -9.91
N PHE A 70 10.06 -0.25 -9.52
CA PHE A 70 9.79 -0.94 -8.28
C PHE A 70 10.47 -2.31 -8.21
N VAL A 71 10.31 -3.13 -9.23
CA VAL A 71 10.96 -4.45 -9.31
C VAL A 71 12.48 -4.34 -9.20
N ASP A 72 13.08 -3.39 -9.92
CA ASP A 72 14.51 -3.17 -9.89
C ASP A 72 15.02 -2.68 -8.52
N GLU A 73 14.26 -1.82 -7.84
CA GLU A 73 14.58 -1.36 -6.49
C GLU A 73 14.46 -2.49 -5.47
N MET A 74 13.40 -3.32 -5.58
CA MET A 74 13.20 -4.50 -4.71
C MET A 74 14.26 -5.57 -4.92
N LEU A 75 14.70 -5.83 -6.15
CA LEU A 75 15.83 -6.71 -6.44
C LEU A 75 17.15 -6.20 -5.85
N SER A 76 17.29 -4.89 -5.67
CA SER A 76 18.46 -4.28 -5.01
C SER A 76 18.34 -4.30 -3.49
N LEU A 77 17.14 -4.11 -2.96
CA LEU A 77 16.84 -4.12 -1.53
C LEU A 77 16.85 -5.54 -0.96
N MET A 78 16.36 -6.53 -1.74
CA MET A 78 16.21 -7.93 -1.32
C MET A 78 15.44 -8.09 -0.01
N PRO A 79 14.20 -7.55 0.10
CA PRO A 79 13.38 -7.76 1.29
C PRO A 79 13.00 -9.24 1.43
N ASP A 80 12.70 -9.69 2.63
CA ASP A 80 12.24 -11.07 2.88
C ASP A 80 10.85 -11.32 2.30
N ALA A 81 9.97 -10.30 2.40
CA ALA A 81 8.63 -10.37 1.82
C ALA A 81 8.15 -9.02 1.28
N ILE A 82 7.20 -9.07 0.34
CA ILE A 82 6.47 -7.93 -0.20
C ILE A 82 4.97 -8.24 -0.07
N ILE A 83 4.21 -7.39 0.60
CA ILE A 83 2.75 -7.49 0.74
C ILE A 83 2.11 -6.45 -0.16
N LEU A 84 1.28 -6.92 -1.12
CA LEU A 84 0.54 -6.11 -2.08
C LEU A 84 -0.92 -6.04 -1.61
N THR A 85 -1.36 -4.89 -1.08
CA THR A 85 -2.67 -4.75 -0.44
C THR A 85 -3.78 -4.26 -1.38
N GLY A 86 -3.81 -4.79 -2.60
CA GLY A 86 -4.92 -4.61 -3.54
C GLY A 86 -4.85 -3.38 -4.44
N ASP A 87 -5.87 -3.25 -5.27
CA ASP A 87 -5.94 -2.33 -6.41
C ASP A 87 -4.67 -2.41 -7.26
N LEU A 88 -4.35 -3.67 -7.58
CA LEU A 88 -3.17 -4.03 -8.36
C LEU A 88 -3.28 -3.49 -9.78
N THR A 89 -4.51 -3.52 -10.33
CA THR A 89 -4.82 -3.06 -11.69
C THR A 89 -5.78 -1.89 -11.71
N LEU A 90 -5.81 -1.14 -12.81
CA LEU A 90 -6.67 0.03 -12.95
C LEU A 90 -8.15 -0.33 -12.89
N ASN A 91 -8.54 -1.46 -13.51
CA ASN A 91 -9.95 -1.77 -13.77
C ASN A 91 -10.24 -3.27 -13.95
N GLY A 92 -9.41 -4.17 -13.40
CA GLY A 92 -9.64 -5.62 -13.42
C GLY A 92 -9.51 -6.27 -14.81
N ALA A 93 -8.91 -5.62 -15.80
CA ALA A 93 -8.72 -6.24 -17.11
C ALA A 93 -7.72 -7.41 -17.01
N SER A 94 -8.11 -8.61 -17.51
CA SER A 94 -7.28 -9.85 -17.48
C SER A 94 -5.88 -9.63 -18.03
N ARG A 95 -5.76 -8.80 -19.07
CA ARG A 95 -4.46 -8.46 -19.65
C ARG A 95 -3.58 -7.67 -18.68
N SER A 96 -4.13 -6.72 -17.94
CA SER A 96 -3.37 -5.97 -16.93
C SER A 96 -2.88 -6.88 -15.82
N HIS A 97 -3.71 -7.79 -15.32
CA HIS A 97 -3.32 -8.78 -14.32
C HIS A 97 -2.18 -9.68 -14.80
N THR A 98 -2.31 -10.22 -16.01
CA THR A 98 -1.28 -11.10 -16.59
C THR A 98 0.06 -10.40 -16.75
N ASP A 99 0.03 -9.17 -17.28
CA ASP A 99 1.25 -8.39 -17.51
C ASP A 99 1.88 -7.95 -16.18
N LEU A 100 1.08 -7.56 -15.18
CA LEU A 100 1.57 -7.20 -13.85
C LEU A 100 2.20 -8.42 -13.15
N ALA A 101 1.54 -9.58 -13.16
CA ALA A 101 2.10 -10.80 -12.59
C ALA A 101 3.44 -11.15 -13.24
N ALA A 102 3.55 -10.99 -14.56
CA ALA A 102 4.81 -11.19 -15.28
C ALA A 102 5.89 -10.16 -14.87
N HIS A 103 5.53 -8.91 -14.60
CA HIS A 103 6.46 -7.90 -14.07
C HIS A 103 7.00 -8.27 -12.67
N LEU A 104 6.16 -8.85 -11.82
CA LEU A 104 6.51 -9.20 -10.43
C LEU A 104 7.22 -10.56 -10.31
N THR A 105 7.08 -11.45 -11.31
CA THR A 105 7.70 -12.80 -11.31
C THR A 105 9.21 -12.78 -10.99
N PRO A 106 10.04 -11.84 -11.51
CA PRO A 106 11.47 -11.80 -11.18
C PRO A 106 11.77 -11.66 -9.69
N LEU A 107 10.87 -11.06 -8.90
CA LEU A 107 11.02 -10.94 -7.44
C LEU A 107 10.91 -12.33 -6.78
N ALA A 108 9.90 -13.11 -7.15
CA ALA A 108 9.73 -14.47 -6.64
C ALA A 108 10.89 -15.38 -7.11
N GLU A 109 11.35 -15.26 -8.36
CA GLU A 109 12.50 -15.97 -8.88
C GLU A 109 13.81 -15.64 -8.14
N ALA A 110 13.93 -14.41 -7.62
CA ALA A 110 15.06 -14.00 -6.78
C ALA A 110 14.96 -14.50 -5.34
N GLY A 111 13.85 -15.16 -4.96
CA GLY A 111 13.62 -15.69 -3.62
C GLY A 111 12.93 -14.73 -2.66
N ILE A 112 12.43 -13.61 -3.14
CA ILE A 112 11.60 -12.67 -2.36
C ILE A 112 10.17 -13.23 -2.30
N GLN A 113 9.61 -13.39 -1.11
CA GLN A 113 8.23 -13.82 -0.97
C GLN A 113 7.27 -12.67 -1.31
N VAL A 114 6.51 -12.79 -2.40
CA VAL A 114 5.50 -11.79 -2.79
C VAL A 114 4.12 -12.32 -2.43
N LEU A 115 3.32 -11.51 -1.74
CA LEU A 115 2.00 -11.87 -1.23
C LEU A 115 0.95 -10.90 -1.79
N ALA A 116 0.20 -11.33 -2.79
CA ALA A 116 -0.81 -10.52 -3.47
C ALA A 116 -2.20 -10.71 -2.87
N LEU A 117 -2.94 -9.60 -2.73
CA LEU A 117 -4.35 -9.56 -2.32
C LEU A 117 -5.13 -8.71 -3.33
N PRO A 118 -6.38 -9.07 -3.71
CA PRO A 118 -7.18 -8.23 -4.58
C PRO A 118 -7.75 -7.00 -3.85
N GLY A 119 -7.91 -5.89 -4.59
CA GLY A 119 -8.70 -4.72 -4.21
C GLY A 119 -10.02 -4.65 -4.98
N ASN A 120 -10.78 -3.57 -4.79
CA ASN A 120 -12.07 -3.40 -5.45
C ASN A 120 -11.98 -3.07 -6.94
N HIS A 121 -10.80 -2.69 -7.43
CA HIS A 121 -10.53 -2.50 -8.85
C HIS A 121 -10.07 -3.77 -9.56
N ASP A 122 -9.78 -4.85 -8.85
CA ASP A 122 -9.15 -6.05 -9.40
C ASP A 122 -10.15 -7.12 -9.82
N THR A 123 -11.13 -7.40 -8.96
CA THR A 123 -12.13 -8.45 -9.15
C THR A 123 -13.52 -7.85 -9.19
N ASN A 124 -14.47 -8.53 -9.86
CA ASN A 124 -15.84 -8.01 -10.09
C ASN A 124 -15.88 -6.63 -10.77
N SER A 125 -14.80 -6.21 -11.37
CA SER A 125 -14.63 -4.93 -12.02
C SER A 125 -14.86 -5.08 -13.53
N THR A 126 -15.10 -3.96 -14.23
CA THR A 126 -15.26 -3.98 -15.68
C THR A 126 -13.98 -3.55 -16.36
N GLY A 127 -13.33 -4.45 -17.07
CA GLY A 127 -12.15 -4.16 -17.86
C GLY A 127 -12.42 -3.22 -19.02
N TYR A 128 -11.53 -2.24 -19.20
CA TYR A 128 -11.57 -1.31 -20.32
C TYR A 128 -10.24 -1.26 -21.05
N GLN A 129 -10.32 -0.96 -22.34
CA GLN A 129 -9.20 -0.58 -23.21
C GLN A 129 -9.47 0.79 -23.82
N PHE A 130 -8.42 1.56 -23.99
CA PHE A 130 -8.45 2.97 -24.42
C PHE A 130 -7.76 3.08 -25.78
N ILE A 131 -8.55 3.00 -26.85
CA ILE A 131 -8.07 3.02 -28.23
C ILE A 131 -8.88 4.07 -28.98
N GLU A 132 -8.21 5.10 -29.49
CA GLU A 132 -8.87 6.17 -30.21
C GLU A 132 -9.87 5.66 -31.27
N PRO A 133 -11.07 6.27 -31.40
CA PRO A 133 -11.53 7.48 -30.69
C PRO A 133 -12.33 7.19 -29.39
N ASP A 134 -12.41 5.94 -28.92
CA ASP A 134 -13.35 5.52 -27.88
C ASP A 134 -12.69 4.67 -26.79
N VAL A 135 -13.45 4.42 -25.71
CA VAL A 135 -13.17 3.45 -24.68
C VAL A 135 -14.01 2.19 -24.95
N TYR A 136 -13.37 1.04 -25.01
CA TYR A 136 -14.02 -0.24 -25.27
C TYR A 136 -13.93 -1.17 -24.07
N TYR A 137 -14.86 -2.12 -23.97
CA TYR A 137 -14.74 -3.19 -22.99
C TYR A 137 -13.54 -4.09 -23.32
N ALA A 138 -12.82 -4.47 -22.29
CA ALA A 138 -11.79 -5.50 -22.32
C ALA A 138 -12.26 -6.71 -21.50
N GLU A 139 -11.64 -7.87 -21.72
CA GLU A 139 -11.86 -9.04 -20.89
C GLU A 139 -11.47 -8.73 -19.44
N SER A 140 -12.38 -8.98 -18.50
CA SER A 140 -12.15 -8.83 -17.07
C SER A 140 -11.68 -10.15 -16.48
N LEU A 141 -10.81 -10.09 -15.47
CA LEU A 141 -10.46 -11.28 -14.69
C LEU A 141 -11.66 -11.69 -13.82
N ALA A 142 -12.03 -12.97 -13.87
CA ALA A 142 -13.01 -13.51 -12.94
C ALA A 142 -12.39 -13.70 -11.56
N ASP A 143 -13.19 -13.58 -10.49
CA ASP A 143 -12.69 -13.72 -9.11
C ASP A 143 -11.95 -15.04 -8.89
N GLU A 144 -12.54 -16.13 -9.41
CA GLU A 144 -11.98 -17.49 -9.29
C GLU A 144 -10.69 -17.73 -10.09
N GLU A 145 -10.28 -16.79 -10.96
CA GLU A 145 -9.04 -16.87 -11.74
C GLU A 145 -7.89 -16.08 -11.07
N PHE A 146 -8.19 -15.28 -10.05
CA PHE A 146 -7.19 -14.41 -9.43
C PHE A 146 -6.04 -15.22 -8.82
N ASP A 147 -6.33 -16.26 -8.09
CA ASP A 147 -5.31 -17.10 -7.44
C ASP A 147 -4.48 -17.93 -8.43
N ASP A 148 -5.02 -18.23 -9.61
CA ASP A 148 -4.26 -18.89 -10.69
C ASP A 148 -3.25 -17.91 -11.31
N VAL A 149 -3.65 -16.65 -11.58
CA VAL A 149 -2.77 -15.60 -12.13
C VAL A 149 -1.65 -15.25 -11.15
N TYR A 150 -1.99 -15.14 -9.87
CA TYR A 150 -1.04 -14.78 -8.80
C TYR A 150 -0.52 -15.99 -8.03
N ALA A 151 -0.57 -17.20 -8.60
CA ALA A 151 -0.18 -18.44 -7.91
C ALA A 151 1.21 -18.35 -7.28
N HIS A 152 2.21 -17.86 -8.02
CA HIS A 152 3.60 -17.70 -7.55
C HIS A 152 3.82 -16.44 -6.69
N LEU A 153 2.77 -15.65 -6.46
CA LEU A 153 2.79 -14.41 -5.71
C LEU A 153 1.91 -14.54 -4.46
N GLY A 154 2.05 -15.68 -3.74
CA GLY A 154 1.49 -15.94 -2.43
C GLY A 154 0.59 -17.17 -2.34
N TYR A 155 -0.25 -17.43 -3.35
CA TYR A 155 -1.30 -18.45 -3.24
C TYR A 155 -0.76 -19.89 -3.23
N SER A 156 0.34 -20.19 -3.93
CA SER A 156 0.95 -21.53 -3.94
C SER A 156 1.62 -21.89 -2.61
N ASP A 157 2.10 -20.89 -1.87
CA ASP A 157 2.84 -21.06 -0.62
C ASP A 157 1.97 -20.80 0.61
N ALA A 158 0.65 -20.60 0.42
CA ALA A 158 -0.30 -20.36 1.49
C ALA A 158 -0.41 -21.57 2.41
N ILE A 159 -0.22 -21.38 3.72
CA ILE A 159 -0.36 -22.45 4.73
C ILE A 159 -1.83 -22.72 5.09
N SER A 160 -2.72 -21.78 4.81
CA SER A 160 -4.18 -21.92 4.93
C SER A 160 -4.85 -20.96 3.95
N ARG A 161 -5.95 -21.40 3.32
CA ARG A 161 -6.76 -20.58 2.42
C ARG A 161 -8.22 -20.63 2.85
N ASP A 162 -8.91 -19.51 2.73
CA ASP A 162 -10.37 -19.47 2.85
C ASP A 162 -11.01 -20.14 1.62
N ALA A 163 -12.13 -20.82 1.86
CA ALA A 163 -12.83 -21.56 0.79
C ALA A 163 -13.79 -20.68 -0.04
N VAL A 164 -14.10 -19.47 0.45
CA VAL A 164 -15.14 -18.60 -0.13
C VAL A 164 -14.64 -17.22 -0.52
N SER A 165 -13.36 -16.93 -0.28
CA SER A 165 -12.71 -15.68 -0.67
C SER A 165 -11.26 -15.93 -1.07
N MET A 166 -10.57 -14.89 -1.55
CA MET A 166 -9.14 -14.94 -1.84
C MET A 166 -8.27 -14.74 -0.59
N SER A 167 -8.86 -14.84 0.63
CA SER A 167 -8.11 -14.73 1.88
C SER A 167 -7.21 -15.93 2.11
N TYR A 168 -6.02 -15.67 2.64
CA TYR A 168 -5.06 -16.73 2.96
C TYR A 168 -4.07 -16.32 4.07
N VAL A 169 -3.37 -17.30 4.61
CA VAL A 169 -2.25 -17.11 5.54
C VAL A 169 -0.97 -17.62 4.89
N ALA A 170 0.09 -16.83 4.98
CA ALA A 170 1.44 -17.22 4.61
C ALA A 170 2.39 -17.08 5.81
N GLU A 171 3.36 -17.98 5.96
CA GLU A 171 4.46 -17.81 6.91
C GLU A 171 5.54 -16.95 6.23
N VAL A 172 5.82 -15.77 6.78
CA VAL A 172 6.84 -14.83 6.25
C VAL A 172 8.22 -15.11 6.85
N ALA A 173 8.22 -15.57 8.10
CA ALA A 173 9.42 -16.04 8.80
C ALA A 173 8.99 -16.97 9.93
N PRO A 174 9.90 -17.76 10.50
CA PRO A 174 9.58 -18.61 11.66
C PRO A 174 8.98 -17.77 12.80
N GLY A 175 7.72 -18.02 13.14
CA GLY A 175 6.99 -17.29 14.17
C GLY A 175 6.29 -16.02 13.71
N VAL A 176 6.26 -15.72 12.41
CA VAL A 176 5.56 -14.56 11.84
C VAL A 176 4.66 -14.99 10.67
N TRP A 177 3.37 -14.76 10.81
CA TRP A 177 2.41 -14.99 9.73
C TRP A 177 1.86 -13.69 9.17
N ALA A 178 1.69 -13.64 7.85
CA ALA A 178 0.85 -12.68 7.18
C ALA A 178 -0.55 -13.27 7.01
N LEU A 179 -1.58 -12.59 7.53
CA LEU A 179 -3.00 -12.91 7.35
C LEU A 179 -3.58 -11.92 6.33
N LEU A 180 -3.74 -12.34 5.09
CA LEU A 180 -4.30 -11.53 4.01
C LEU A 180 -5.80 -11.78 3.94
N VAL A 181 -6.59 -10.72 4.14
CA VAL A 181 -8.05 -10.76 4.21
C VAL A 181 -8.66 -10.07 2.99
N ASP A 182 -9.18 -10.87 2.07
CA ASP A 182 -9.97 -10.36 0.95
C ASP A 182 -11.34 -9.91 1.46
N VAL A 183 -11.62 -8.63 1.23
CA VAL A 183 -12.87 -7.98 1.63
C VAL A 183 -13.73 -7.59 0.42
N ASN A 184 -13.36 -8.06 -0.79
CA ASN A 184 -14.02 -7.72 -2.05
C ASN A 184 -14.62 -8.95 -2.75
N ALA A 185 -14.64 -10.11 -2.07
CA ALA A 185 -15.16 -11.35 -2.62
C ALA A 185 -16.65 -11.30 -2.97
N ASN A 186 -17.05 -12.11 -3.94
CA ASN A 186 -18.44 -12.38 -4.30
C ASN A 186 -19.26 -11.12 -4.68
N GLY A 187 -18.62 -10.13 -5.31
CA GLY A 187 -19.28 -8.91 -5.76
C GLY A 187 -19.74 -7.97 -4.65
N THR A 188 -19.24 -8.14 -3.43
CA THR A 188 -19.62 -7.32 -2.27
C THR A 188 -18.38 -6.59 -1.74
N ALA A 189 -18.01 -5.51 -2.41
CA ALA A 189 -16.85 -4.71 -2.03
C ALA A 189 -16.92 -4.24 -0.57
N GLY A 190 -15.79 -4.32 0.11
CA GLY A 190 -15.62 -3.86 1.49
C GLY A 190 -16.38 -4.68 2.53
N THR A 191 -16.65 -5.98 2.32
CA THR A 191 -17.41 -6.79 3.27
C THR A 191 -16.81 -8.18 3.46
N VAL A 192 -16.57 -8.55 4.71
CA VAL A 192 -16.13 -9.91 5.09
C VAL A 192 -17.36 -10.81 5.27
N SER A 193 -17.37 -12.00 4.65
CA SER A 193 -18.48 -12.97 4.80
C SER A 193 -18.49 -13.65 6.18
N GLU A 194 -19.60 -14.28 6.54
CA GLU A 194 -19.70 -15.06 7.79
C GLU A 194 -18.70 -16.23 7.79
N GLU A 195 -18.57 -16.91 6.67
CA GLU A 195 -17.67 -18.05 6.48
C GLU A 195 -16.21 -17.59 6.63
N THR A 196 -15.85 -16.47 6.01
CA THR A 196 -14.52 -15.87 6.12
C THR A 196 -14.22 -15.45 7.56
N PHE A 197 -15.19 -14.87 8.31
CA PHE A 197 -14.99 -14.55 9.73
C PHE A 197 -14.68 -15.79 10.58
N ILE A 198 -15.37 -16.91 10.34
CA ILE A 198 -15.10 -18.17 11.03
C ILE A 198 -13.69 -18.65 10.71
N TRP A 199 -13.30 -18.61 9.44
CA TRP A 199 -11.95 -19.01 9.01
C TRP A 199 -10.87 -18.10 9.62
N ILE A 200 -11.06 -16.76 9.62
CA ILE A 200 -10.13 -15.81 10.25
C ILE A 200 -9.93 -16.17 11.73
N GLU A 201 -11.03 -16.37 12.48
CA GLU A 201 -10.94 -16.69 13.89
C GLU A 201 -10.21 -18.02 14.13
N GLU A 202 -10.41 -19.03 13.30
CA GLU A 202 -9.66 -20.30 13.37
C GLU A 202 -8.15 -20.09 13.16
N GLN A 203 -7.74 -19.23 12.22
CA GLN A 203 -6.32 -18.95 11.99
C GLN A 203 -5.71 -18.20 13.17
N LEU A 204 -6.42 -17.20 13.72
CA LEU A 204 -5.96 -16.43 14.88
C LEU A 204 -5.85 -17.31 16.14
N ILE A 205 -6.76 -18.26 16.33
CA ILE A 205 -6.66 -19.27 17.42
C ILE A 205 -5.38 -20.12 17.23
N LYS A 206 -5.10 -20.61 16.02
CA LYS A 206 -3.91 -21.38 15.74
C LYS A 206 -2.63 -20.58 15.99
N ALA A 207 -2.59 -19.33 15.52
CA ALA A 207 -1.46 -18.42 15.73
C ALA A 207 -1.20 -18.21 17.24
N GLN A 208 -2.25 -17.90 18.01
CA GLN A 208 -2.15 -17.70 19.45
C GLN A 208 -1.63 -18.94 20.19
N GLN A 209 -2.15 -20.14 19.83
CA GLN A 209 -1.70 -21.40 20.44
C GLN A 209 -0.22 -21.72 20.18
N GLN A 210 0.33 -21.22 19.08
CA GLN A 210 1.71 -21.43 18.65
C GLN A 210 2.64 -20.27 19.02
N GLY A 211 2.13 -19.18 19.59
CA GLY A 211 2.91 -17.98 19.90
C GLY A 211 3.40 -17.23 18.65
N ILE A 212 2.61 -17.27 17.58
CA ILE A 212 2.90 -16.63 16.29
C ILE A 212 2.46 -15.16 16.32
N THR A 213 3.32 -14.27 15.86
CA THR A 213 2.96 -12.87 15.58
C THR A 213 2.23 -12.81 14.24
N VAL A 214 1.05 -12.19 14.23
CA VAL A 214 0.23 -12.04 13.01
C VAL A 214 0.30 -10.60 12.52
N ILE A 215 0.74 -10.43 11.27
CA ILE A 215 0.59 -9.19 10.51
C ILE A 215 -0.62 -9.37 9.62
N ALA A 216 -1.70 -8.62 9.89
CA ALA A 216 -2.87 -8.64 9.04
C ALA A 216 -2.71 -7.69 7.85
N ALA A 217 -3.40 -8.00 6.75
CA ALA A 217 -3.47 -7.13 5.59
C ALA A 217 -4.87 -7.21 4.97
N SER A 218 -5.40 -6.08 4.52
CA SER A 218 -6.66 -5.95 3.77
C SER A 218 -6.56 -4.80 2.79
N HIS A 219 -7.39 -4.77 1.75
CA HIS A 219 -7.37 -3.60 0.86
C HIS A 219 -8.03 -2.40 1.53
N GLN A 220 -9.32 -2.48 1.85
CA GLN A 220 -10.00 -1.44 2.62
C GLN A 220 -9.55 -1.50 4.09
N PRO A 221 -9.45 -0.35 4.78
CA PRO A 221 -9.08 -0.28 6.18
C PRO A 221 -10.16 -0.82 7.14
N VAL A 222 -9.71 -1.31 8.28
CA VAL A 222 -10.54 -1.69 9.44
C VAL A 222 -10.89 -0.46 10.28
N LEU A 223 -9.95 0.50 10.42
CA LEU A 223 -10.12 1.71 11.20
C LEU A 223 -10.55 2.90 10.31
N ILE A 224 -11.18 3.89 10.91
CA ILE A 224 -11.46 5.16 10.26
C ILE A 224 -10.21 6.02 10.31
N HIS A 225 -9.61 6.30 9.16
CA HIS A 225 -8.41 7.13 9.03
C HIS A 225 -8.75 8.62 8.88
N ASN A 226 -9.90 8.95 8.31
CA ASN A 226 -10.41 10.31 8.21
C ASN A 226 -11.91 10.33 8.45
N SER A 227 -12.40 11.30 9.21
CA SER A 227 -13.80 11.36 9.63
C SER A 227 -14.80 11.57 8.49
N LEU A 228 -14.35 12.03 7.32
CA LEU A 228 -15.16 12.16 6.11
C LEU A 228 -15.26 10.84 5.34
N PHE A 229 -14.22 10.00 5.36
CA PHE A 229 -14.11 8.78 4.57
C PHE A 229 -14.52 7.56 5.41
N THR A 230 -15.82 7.37 5.60
CA THR A 230 -16.38 6.28 6.41
C THR A 230 -17.13 5.27 5.56
N PHE A 231 -18.17 5.70 4.83
CA PHE A 231 -18.93 4.81 3.97
C PHE A 231 -18.17 4.51 2.68
N SER A 232 -18.09 3.25 2.28
CA SER A 232 -17.32 2.71 1.14
C SER A 232 -15.79 2.82 1.24
N TYR A 233 -15.26 3.58 2.21
CA TYR A 233 -13.83 3.73 2.43
C TYR A 233 -13.28 2.84 3.55
N VAL A 234 -14.14 2.28 4.37
CA VAL A 234 -13.81 1.38 5.47
C VAL A 234 -14.60 0.10 5.28
N ILE A 235 -14.09 -1.02 5.74
CA ILE A 235 -14.80 -2.31 5.70
C ILE A 235 -16.19 -2.15 6.36
N ASN A 236 -17.26 -2.52 5.66
CA ASN A 236 -18.64 -2.28 6.11
C ASN A 236 -18.97 -2.92 7.47
N ASN A 237 -18.40 -4.08 7.74
CA ASN A 237 -18.52 -4.82 9.01
C ASN A 237 -17.21 -4.81 9.83
N ASN A 238 -16.47 -3.71 9.73
CA ASN A 238 -15.15 -3.49 10.36
C ASN A 238 -15.14 -3.71 11.88
N THR A 239 -16.22 -3.34 12.58
CA THR A 239 -16.29 -3.48 14.05
C THR A 239 -16.15 -4.92 14.50
N ARG A 240 -16.62 -5.88 13.71
CA ARG A 240 -16.45 -7.31 14.00
C ARG A 240 -15.03 -7.78 13.75
N LEU A 241 -14.42 -7.32 12.65
CA LEU A 241 -13.03 -7.66 12.35
C LEU A 241 -12.07 -7.05 13.38
N LEU A 242 -12.29 -5.79 13.75
CA LEU A 242 -11.56 -5.12 14.83
C LEU A 242 -11.67 -5.90 16.15
N ALA A 243 -12.88 -6.33 16.51
CA ALA A 243 -13.08 -7.11 17.75
C ALA A 243 -12.30 -8.44 17.74
N LEU A 244 -12.18 -9.10 16.57
CA LEU A 244 -11.32 -10.29 16.44
C LEU A 244 -9.83 -9.93 16.59
N TYR A 245 -9.37 -8.87 15.93
CA TYR A 245 -7.99 -8.44 16.02
C TYR A 245 -7.61 -8.04 17.45
N GLU A 246 -8.46 -7.30 18.16
CA GLU A 246 -8.25 -6.95 19.56
C GLU A 246 -8.27 -8.20 20.47
N LYS A 247 -9.23 -9.12 20.27
CA LYS A 247 -9.34 -10.36 21.06
C LYS A 247 -8.09 -11.23 20.98
N TYR A 248 -7.50 -11.34 19.79
CA TYR A 248 -6.31 -12.15 19.51
C TYR A 248 -5.02 -11.35 19.49
N GLN A 249 -5.06 -10.06 19.86
CA GLN A 249 -3.92 -9.16 19.97
C GLN A 249 -3.11 -9.05 18.68
N VAL A 250 -3.80 -8.94 17.52
CA VAL A 250 -3.16 -8.60 16.25
C VAL A 250 -2.56 -7.21 16.37
N PRO A 251 -1.24 -7.05 16.22
CA PRO A 251 -0.59 -5.75 16.49
C PRO A 251 -0.63 -4.80 15.30
N LEU A 252 -0.75 -5.31 14.08
CA LEU A 252 -0.64 -4.52 12.85
C LEU A 252 -1.63 -5.00 11.78
N ASN A 253 -2.32 -4.07 11.14
CA ASN A 253 -2.99 -4.26 9.86
C ASN A 253 -2.40 -3.31 8.81
N LEU A 254 -2.07 -3.82 7.63
CA LEU A 254 -1.60 -3.06 6.47
C LEU A 254 -2.75 -2.93 5.48
N CYS A 255 -3.02 -1.72 4.98
CA CYS A 255 -4.11 -1.50 4.03
C CYS A 255 -3.77 -0.40 3.01
N GLY A 256 -4.61 -0.26 1.99
CA GLY A 256 -4.55 0.72 0.92
C GLY A 256 -5.84 1.52 0.78
N HIS A 257 -6.37 1.57 -0.46
CA HIS A 257 -7.67 2.12 -0.82
C HIS A 257 -7.85 3.63 -0.68
N LEU A 258 -7.22 4.24 0.33
CA LEU A 258 -7.36 5.67 0.61
C LEU A 258 -6.41 6.52 -0.22
N HIS A 259 -5.41 5.91 -0.86
CA HIS A 259 -4.32 6.54 -1.61
C HIS A 259 -3.47 7.52 -0.81
N MET A 260 -3.77 7.76 0.46
CA MET A 260 -3.04 8.65 1.35
C MET A 260 -2.26 7.87 2.40
N GLN A 261 -1.11 8.41 2.84
CA GLN A 261 -0.34 7.83 3.93
C GLN A 261 -0.93 8.26 5.27
N HIS A 262 -1.45 7.30 6.03
CA HIS A 262 -2.01 7.58 7.34
C HIS A 262 -1.84 6.40 8.31
N ILE A 263 -1.68 6.69 9.60
CA ILE A 263 -1.54 5.69 10.67
C ILE A 263 -2.64 5.93 11.71
N ALA A 264 -3.41 4.89 11.99
CA ALA A 264 -4.48 4.92 12.99
C ALA A 264 -4.26 3.84 14.06
N HIS A 265 -4.83 4.02 15.24
CA HIS A 265 -4.69 3.10 16.37
C HIS A 265 -6.04 2.80 17.03
N SER A 266 -6.24 1.55 17.45
CA SER A 266 -7.34 1.14 18.34
C SER A 266 -6.86 0.00 19.25
N GLY A 267 -6.90 0.21 20.56
CA GLY A 267 -6.40 -0.78 21.51
C GLY A 267 -4.93 -1.14 21.24
N THR A 268 -4.67 -2.40 20.92
CA THR A 268 -3.33 -2.90 20.56
C THR A 268 -3.05 -2.84 19.06
N LEU A 269 -4.07 -2.60 18.24
CA LEU A 269 -3.95 -2.56 16.79
C LEU A 269 -3.39 -1.23 16.32
N THR A 270 -2.30 -1.28 15.59
CA THR A 270 -1.86 -0.21 14.68
C THR A 270 -2.34 -0.55 13.28
N GLU A 271 -2.92 0.40 12.57
CA GLU A 271 -3.26 0.24 11.15
C GLU A 271 -2.54 1.29 10.33
N VAL A 272 -1.91 0.83 9.25
CA VAL A 272 -1.22 1.68 8.29
C VAL A 272 -1.94 1.61 6.95
N ALA A 273 -2.58 2.71 6.57
CA ALA A 273 -3.02 2.95 5.22
C ALA A 273 -1.85 3.56 4.44
N ALA A 274 -1.27 2.80 3.52
CA ALA A 274 -0.19 3.32 2.70
C ALA A 274 -0.73 4.17 1.54
N SER A 275 0.03 5.18 1.14
CA SER A 275 -0.28 5.94 -0.07
C SER A 275 -0.14 5.07 -1.32
N SER A 276 -0.93 5.39 -2.33
CA SER A 276 -0.90 4.70 -3.63
C SER A 276 0.46 4.83 -4.30
N LEU A 277 0.98 3.72 -4.84
CA LEU A 277 2.19 3.76 -5.65
C LEU A 277 1.98 4.53 -6.97
N ALA A 278 0.73 4.62 -7.47
CA ALA A 278 0.38 5.35 -8.68
C ALA A 278 0.06 6.84 -8.47
N VAL A 279 0.09 7.34 -7.23
CA VAL A 279 -0.21 8.74 -6.88
C VAL A 279 0.99 9.36 -6.16
N SER A 280 1.29 10.63 -6.44
CA SER A 280 2.37 11.35 -5.73
C SER A 280 2.18 11.28 -4.19
N PRO A 281 3.25 10.96 -3.43
CA PRO A 281 4.66 10.93 -3.81
C PRO A 281 5.19 9.57 -4.30
N ASN A 282 4.34 8.63 -4.72
CA ASN A 282 4.73 7.31 -5.29
C ASN A 282 5.67 6.54 -4.33
N GLN A 283 5.17 6.18 -3.17
CA GLN A 283 5.98 5.59 -2.11
C GLN A 283 5.49 4.20 -1.69
N TYR A 284 6.34 3.47 -1.01
CA TYR A 284 6.04 2.18 -0.39
C TYR A 284 6.51 2.18 1.07
N GLY A 285 5.94 1.32 1.89
CA GLY A 285 6.34 1.16 3.29
C GLY A 285 7.36 0.04 3.48
N VAL A 286 8.22 0.20 4.47
CA VAL A 286 9.15 -0.83 4.94
C VAL A 286 8.89 -1.08 6.42
N LEU A 287 8.49 -2.30 6.76
CA LEU A 287 8.32 -2.81 8.11
C LEU A 287 9.57 -3.62 8.47
N ARG A 288 10.18 -3.33 9.62
CA ARG A 288 11.33 -4.07 10.13
C ARG A 288 10.95 -4.80 11.42
N LEU A 289 11.43 -6.04 11.55
CA LEU A 289 11.26 -6.86 12.75
C LEU A 289 12.61 -7.44 13.18
N ASP A 290 12.82 -7.62 14.50
CA ASP A 290 13.88 -8.45 15.05
C ASP A 290 13.23 -9.76 15.57
N GLY A 291 13.49 -10.85 14.85
CA GLY A 291 12.76 -12.09 15.04
C GLY A 291 11.26 -11.90 14.77
N ASN A 292 10.41 -12.00 15.81
CA ASN A 292 8.96 -11.78 15.73
C ASN A 292 8.51 -10.44 16.37
N GLN A 293 9.44 -9.60 16.78
CA GLN A 293 9.17 -8.29 17.38
C GLN A 293 9.25 -7.18 16.34
N MET A 294 8.18 -6.42 16.14
CA MET A 294 8.17 -5.26 15.25
C MET A 294 9.03 -4.14 15.83
N LEU A 295 9.91 -3.58 15.02
CA LEU A 295 10.78 -2.45 15.35
C LEU A 295 10.16 -1.14 14.89
N ASP A 296 9.99 -0.98 13.60
CA ASP A 296 9.41 0.22 13.00
C ASP A 296 8.80 -0.04 11.63
N TYR A 297 8.01 0.95 11.20
CA TYR A 297 7.47 1.08 9.85
C TYR A 297 7.85 2.45 9.30
N GLN A 298 8.37 2.51 8.09
CA GLN A 298 8.81 3.74 7.45
C GLN A 298 8.42 3.78 5.96
N MET A 299 7.93 4.94 5.48
CA MET A 299 7.66 5.17 4.06
C MET A 299 8.92 5.60 3.31
N HIS A 300 9.06 5.10 2.08
CA HIS A 300 10.16 5.40 1.18
C HIS A 300 9.61 5.78 -0.20
N PRO A 301 10.00 6.90 -0.79
CA PRO A 301 9.62 7.24 -2.16
C PRO A 301 10.34 6.31 -3.14
N LEU A 302 9.63 5.83 -4.16
CA LEU A 302 10.21 5.04 -5.25
C LEU A 302 11.13 5.90 -6.11
N ASN A 303 12.35 5.47 -6.32
CA ASN A 303 13.35 6.24 -7.08
C ASN A 303 13.31 5.94 -8.58
N VAL A 304 12.23 6.35 -9.24
CA VAL A 304 12.04 6.16 -10.69
C VAL A 304 13.14 6.84 -11.52
N ALA A 305 13.59 8.03 -11.11
CA ALA A 305 14.62 8.77 -11.84
C ALA A 305 15.98 8.02 -11.87
N ALA A 306 16.36 7.38 -10.76
CA ALA A 306 17.57 6.57 -10.72
C ALA A 306 17.47 5.33 -11.62
N TRP A 307 16.32 4.66 -11.62
CA TRP A 307 16.04 3.57 -12.56
C TRP A 307 16.09 4.05 -14.01
N ALA A 308 15.41 5.16 -14.33
CA ALA A 308 15.39 5.73 -15.68
C ALA A 308 16.80 6.05 -16.20
N ALA A 309 17.62 6.70 -15.38
CA ALA A 309 19.00 7.03 -15.73
C ALA A 309 19.85 5.78 -15.97
N ARG A 310 19.72 4.75 -15.10
CA ARG A 310 20.48 3.50 -15.20
C ARG A 310 20.09 2.67 -16.42
N THR A 311 18.81 2.66 -16.78
CA THR A 311 18.29 1.90 -17.94
C THR A 311 18.32 2.66 -19.25
N GLY A 312 18.85 3.91 -19.25
CA GLY A 312 19.02 4.72 -20.44
C GLY A 312 17.70 5.26 -21.01
N GLN A 313 16.71 5.49 -20.15
CA GLN A 313 15.46 6.18 -20.55
C GLN A 313 15.78 7.62 -20.98
N THR A 314 15.05 8.11 -21.97
CA THR A 314 15.24 9.46 -22.52
C THR A 314 14.05 10.39 -22.29
N ASP A 315 12.95 9.87 -21.74
CA ASP A 315 11.78 10.64 -21.37
C ASP A 315 12.15 11.60 -20.23
N PRO A 316 12.02 12.94 -20.41
CA PRO A 316 12.37 13.92 -19.39
C PRO A 316 11.51 13.78 -18.12
N ASN A 317 10.25 13.32 -18.24
CA ASN A 317 9.38 13.09 -17.10
C ASN A 317 9.89 11.93 -16.22
N LEU A 318 10.42 10.88 -16.82
CA LEU A 318 11.02 9.77 -16.08
C LEU A 318 12.35 10.14 -15.42
N LEU A 319 13.14 11.02 -16.06
CA LEU A 319 14.43 11.48 -15.54
C LEU A 319 14.29 12.48 -14.39
N ASP A 320 13.15 13.14 -14.26
CA ASP A 320 12.79 14.01 -13.11
C ASP A 320 11.40 13.64 -12.57
N TYR A 321 11.24 12.35 -12.32
CA TYR A 321 9.92 11.77 -12.08
C TYR A 321 9.21 12.33 -10.84
N ALA A 322 9.94 12.57 -9.76
CA ALA A 322 9.35 13.11 -8.53
C ALA A 322 8.72 14.50 -8.76
N ALA A 323 9.40 15.36 -9.50
CA ALA A 323 8.88 16.67 -9.87
C ALA A 323 7.68 16.55 -10.83
N TYR A 324 7.77 15.67 -11.82
CA TYR A 324 6.68 15.41 -12.76
C TYR A 324 5.41 14.90 -12.03
N SER A 325 5.54 13.89 -11.19
CA SER A 325 4.41 13.28 -10.48
C SER A 325 3.76 14.25 -9.49
N SER A 326 4.58 15.05 -8.80
CA SER A 326 4.07 16.11 -7.92
C SER A 326 3.29 17.18 -8.69
N ASP A 327 3.85 17.70 -9.79
CA ASP A 327 3.16 18.66 -10.65
C ASP A 327 1.87 18.10 -11.25
N PHE A 328 1.87 16.82 -11.63
CA PHE A 328 0.68 16.14 -12.14
C PHE A 328 -0.44 16.08 -11.09
N PHE A 329 -0.12 15.68 -9.87
CA PHE A 329 -1.06 15.61 -8.76
C PHE A 329 -1.58 17.01 -8.37
N ASP A 330 -0.69 18.00 -8.31
CA ASP A 330 -1.03 19.38 -7.98
C ASP A 330 -1.96 19.99 -9.03
N ARG A 331 -1.70 19.77 -10.33
CA ARG A 331 -2.58 20.25 -11.42
C ARG A 331 -3.95 19.59 -11.37
N THR A 332 -4.05 18.31 -11.07
CA THR A 332 -5.33 17.61 -10.92
C THR A 332 -6.13 18.19 -9.75
N THR A 333 -5.50 18.35 -8.59
CA THR A 333 -6.14 18.98 -7.42
C THR A 333 -6.55 20.42 -7.72
N TYR A 334 -5.69 21.18 -8.42
CA TYR A 334 -5.99 22.55 -8.83
C TYR A 334 -7.22 22.60 -9.73
N ALA A 335 -7.31 21.74 -10.75
CA ALA A 335 -8.44 21.70 -11.69
C ALA A 335 -9.77 21.37 -10.97
N GLN A 336 -9.76 20.40 -10.07
CA GLN A 336 -10.92 20.03 -9.26
C GLN A 336 -11.34 21.19 -8.35
N ALA A 337 -10.42 21.84 -7.67
CA ALA A 337 -10.70 22.98 -6.80
C ALA A 337 -11.20 24.20 -7.59
N ALA A 338 -10.56 24.52 -8.72
CA ALA A 338 -10.98 25.63 -9.60
C ALA A 338 -12.39 25.43 -10.14
N SER A 339 -12.80 24.18 -10.44
CA SER A 339 -14.16 23.88 -10.90
C SER A 339 -15.24 24.31 -9.91
N MET A 340 -14.94 24.32 -8.60
CA MET A 340 -15.89 24.76 -7.56
C MET A 340 -16.14 26.28 -7.59
N PHE A 341 -15.22 27.05 -8.16
CA PHE A 341 -15.36 28.49 -8.31
C PHE A 341 -16.06 28.90 -9.61
N ALA A 342 -16.49 27.95 -10.46
CA ALA A 342 -17.10 28.26 -11.77
C ALA A 342 -18.32 29.21 -11.70
N SER A 343 -19.04 29.21 -10.57
CA SER A 343 -20.17 30.11 -10.31
C SER A 343 -19.87 31.22 -9.25
N SER A 344 -18.63 31.27 -8.79
CA SER A 344 -18.22 32.23 -7.76
C SER A 344 -18.15 33.68 -8.33
N THR A 345 -18.48 34.65 -7.49
CA THR A 345 -18.29 36.06 -7.80
C THR A 345 -17.01 36.66 -7.23
N LEU A 346 -16.21 35.83 -6.55
CA LEU A 346 -14.91 36.25 -6.05
C LEU A 346 -13.95 36.60 -7.21
N PRO A 347 -13.15 37.68 -7.08
CA PRO A 347 -12.09 37.95 -8.03
C PRO A 347 -11.09 36.82 -8.13
N LEU A 348 -10.54 36.55 -9.31
CA LEU A 348 -9.51 35.52 -9.52
C LEU A 348 -8.32 35.67 -8.57
N ALA A 349 -7.90 36.89 -8.31
CA ALA A 349 -6.82 37.21 -7.36
C ALA A 349 -7.08 36.74 -5.90
N GLU A 350 -8.35 36.47 -5.55
CA GLU A 350 -8.75 35.91 -4.26
C GLU A 350 -8.98 34.42 -4.37
N GLN A 351 -9.42 33.90 -5.53
CA GLN A 351 -9.62 32.46 -5.77
C GLN A 351 -8.27 31.70 -5.82
N GLU A 352 -7.28 32.23 -6.56
CA GLU A 352 -5.98 31.58 -6.76
C GLU A 352 -5.28 31.17 -5.44
N PRO A 353 -5.11 32.06 -4.44
CA PRO A 353 -4.49 31.68 -3.17
C PRO A 353 -5.30 30.63 -2.38
N MET A 354 -6.64 30.64 -2.52
CA MET A 354 -7.49 29.62 -1.89
C MET A 354 -7.30 28.25 -2.56
N ILE A 355 -7.19 28.22 -3.88
CA ILE A 355 -6.91 26.97 -4.62
C ILE A 355 -5.51 26.46 -4.30
N ASP A 356 -4.50 27.32 -4.30
CA ASP A 356 -3.13 26.96 -3.93
C ASP A 356 -3.05 26.39 -2.50
N PHE A 357 -3.89 26.88 -1.59
CA PHE A 357 -3.95 26.36 -0.22
C PHE A 357 -4.39 24.89 -0.19
N ILE A 358 -5.49 24.53 -0.89
CA ILE A 358 -5.95 23.15 -0.91
C ILE A 358 -4.99 22.24 -1.68
N VAL A 359 -4.35 22.71 -2.74
CA VAL A 359 -3.33 21.94 -3.48
C VAL A 359 -2.19 21.54 -2.54
N ARG A 360 -1.62 22.50 -1.81
CA ARG A 360 -0.55 22.22 -0.83
C ARG A 360 -1.02 21.32 0.31
N LEU A 361 -2.21 21.57 0.88
CA LEU A 361 -2.76 20.76 1.96
C LEU A 361 -2.97 19.31 1.52
N ASN A 362 -3.50 19.12 0.32
CA ASN A 362 -3.75 17.79 -0.24
C ASN A 362 -2.44 17.03 -0.49
N ALA A 363 -1.43 17.69 -1.08
CA ALA A 363 -0.12 17.08 -1.32
C ALA A 363 0.57 16.64 0.00
N GLU A 364 0.57 17.51 1.02
CA GLU A 364 1.10 17.18 2.34
C GLU A 364 0.34 16.02 3.02
N TYR A 365 -0.99 16.00 2.88
CA TYR A 365 -1.84 14.99 3.49
C TYR A 365 -1.63 13.61 2.86
N PHE A 366 -1.59 13.55 1.52
CA PHE A 366 -1.31 12.30 0.80
C PHE A 366 0.09 11.77 1.07
N ALA A 367 1.05 12.66 1.26
CA ALA A 367 2.42 12.29 1.62
C ALA A 367 2.57 11.85 3.10
N GLY A 368 1.55 12.04 3.95
CA GLY A 368 1.61 11.72 5.38
C GLY A 368 2.43 12.71 6.22
N LYS A 369 2.74 13.89 5.69
CA LYS A 369 3.57 14.91 6.37
C LYS A 369 2.93 16.30 6.30
N ARG A 370 1.91 16.51 7.08
CA ARG A 370 1.20 17.80 7.12
C ARG A 370 1.94 18.81 8.02
N THR A 371 2.14 20.02 7.48
CA THR A 371 2.65 21.20 8.21
C THR A 371 1.59 22.30 8.33
N ILE A 372 0.63 22.32 7.41
CA ILE A 372 -0.46 23.28 7.34
C ILE A 372 -1.46 23.06 8.48
N THR A 373 -1.88 24.16 9.13
CA THR A 373 -2.81 24.16 10.27
C THR A 373 -4.05 24.98 9.98
N ALA A 374 -5.05 24.90 10.87
CA ALA A 374 -6.27 25.69 10.81
C ALA A 374 -6.06 27.20 11.06
N ASP A 375 -4.85 27.62 11.43
CA ASP A 375 -4.51 29.05 11.62
C ASP A 375 -4.12 29.75 10.30
N ASP A 376 -4.00 28.99 9.19
CA ASP A 376 -3.72 29.59 7.89
C ASP A 376 -4.87 30.52 7.44
N PRO A 377 -4.60 31.76 7.03
CA PRO A 377 -5.63 32.69 6.62
C PRO A 377 -6.51 32.20 5.46
N MET A 378 -5.98 31.35 4.58
CA MET A 378 -6.75 30.81 3.44
C MET A 378 -7.83 29.84 3.90
N TRP A 379 -7.65 29.18 5.04
CA TRP A 379 -8.71 28.36 5.63
C TRP A 379 -9.92 29.21 6.03
N ALA A 380 -9.70 30.38 6.66
CA ALA A 380 -10.79 31.30 6.99
C ALA A 380 -11.51 31.82 5.73
N MET A 381 -10.79 32.09 4.65
CA MET A 381 -11.37 32.49 3.36
C MET A 381 -12.27 31.38 2.78
N TRP A 382 -11.85 30.09 2.84
CA TRP A 382 -12.68 28.99 2.43
C TRP A 382 -13.97 28.84 3.24
N GLN A 383 -13.89 29.00 4.56
CA GLN A 383 -15.05 28.95 5.45
C GLN A 383 -16.04 30.10 5.20
N GLU A 384 -15.55 31.28 4.87
CA GLU A 384 -16.38 32.45 4.61
C GLU A 384 -17.05 32.39 3.25
N HIS A 385 -16.30 32.07 2.19
CA HIS A 385 -16.77 32.23 0.81
C HIS A 385 -17.30 30.94 0.20
N MET A 386 -16.86 29.78 0.68
CA MET A 386 -17.20 28.45 0.13
C MET A 386 -17.68 27.45 1.22
N PRO A 387 -18.54 27.85 2.19
CA PRO A 387 -18.86 27.05 3.38
C PRO A 387 -19.53 25.70 3.07
N ALA A 388 -20.18 25.56 1.91
CA ALA A 388 -20.89 24.36 1.49
C ALA A 388 -20.14 23.54 0.40
N ALA A 389 -18.92 23.96 0.01
CA ALA A 389 -18.14 23.23 -0.95
C ALA A 389 -17.60 21.92 -0.35
N PHE A 390 -17.52 20.88 -1.18
CA PHE A 390 -16.95 19.58 -0.76
C PHE A 390 -15.55 19.77 -0.14
N PHE A 391 -14.67 20.55 -0.77
CA PHE A 391 -13.34 20.77 -0.25
C PHE A 391 -13.31 21.48 1.10
N THR A 392 -14.30 22.29 1.45
CA THR A 392 -14.38 22.87 2.81
C THR A 392 -14.62 21.78 3.86
N TYR A 393 -15.48 20.80 3.60
CA TYR A 393 -15.68 19.67 4.49
C TYR A 393 -14.43 18.78 4.55
N TYR A 394 -13.82 18.52 3.39
CA TYR A 394 -12.59 17.72 3.28
C TYR A 394 -11.43 18.36 4.05
N MET A 395 -11.14 19.63 3.81
CA MET A 395 -10.11 20.36 4.55
C MET A 395 -10.42 20.43 6.05
N SER A 396 -11.70 20.60 6.42
CA SER A 396 -12.11 20.59 7.83
C SER A 396 -11.78 19.28 8.50
N SER A 397 -11.99 18.13 7.83
CA SER A 397 -11.65 16.83 8.38
C SER A 397 -10.14 16.66 8.57
N ILE A 398 -9.34 17.09 7.61
CA ILE A 398 -7.86 17.05 7.68
C ILE A 398 -7.34 17.98 8.80
N LEU A 399 -7.81 19.23 8.83
CA LEU A 399 -7.30 20.23 9.76
C LEU A 399 -7.75 19.97 11.21
N ALA A 400 -8.76 19.14 11.43
CA ALA A 400 -9.18 18.68 12.76
C ALA A 400 -8.24 17.62 13.36
N GLU A 401 -7.45 16.95 12.53
CA GLU A 401 -6.47 15.96 12.98
C GLU A 401 -5.26 16.63 13.63
N PRO A 402 -4.60 16.01 14.61
CA PRO A 402 -3.35 16.52 15.16
C PRO A 402 -2.24 16.53 14.10
N LEU A 403 -1.28 17.46 14.24
CA LEU A 403 -0.07 17.42 13.44
C LEU A 403 0.79 16.24 13.88
N GLN A 404 0.99 15.30 12.99
CA GLN A 404 1.81 14.10 13.23
C GLN A 404 2.50 13.69 11.93
N ASP A 405 3.72 13.16 12.03
CA ASP A 405 4.38 12.49 10.91
C ASP A 405 3.79 11.08 10.77
N MET A 406 3.04 10.87 9.72
CA MET A 406 2.39 9.59 9.40
C MET A 406 3.27 8.69 8.50
N THR A 407 4.51 9.11 8.19
CA THR A 407 5.44 8.32 7.37
C THR A 407 6.33 7.40 8.18
N TYR A 408 6.27 7.50 9.51
CA TYR A 408 7.08 6.70 10.42
C TYR A 408 6.30 6.30 11.65
N HIS A 409 6.45 5.04 12.07
CA HIS A 409 5.93 4.52 13.34
C HIS A 409 6.95 3.58 13.99
N ALA A 410 7.32 3.86 15.22
CA ALA A 410 8.12 2.95 16.05
C ALA A 410 7.18 2.12 16.93
N PHE A 411 7.27 0.80 16.85
CA PHE A 411 6.56 -0.09 17.77
C PHE A 411 7.29 -0.08 19.12
N GLN A 412 6.55 0.07 20.21
CA GLN A 412 7.15 0.05 21.53
C GLN A 412 7.67 -1.35 21.84
N GLU A 413 8.87 -1.43 22.42
CA GLU A 413 9.34 -2.68 23.02
C GLU A 413 8.29 -3.18 24.00
N ALA A 414 7.91 -4.46 23.90
CA ALA A 414 7.06 -5.08 24.91
C ALA A 414 7.76 -4.90 26.27
N THR A 415 7.17 -4.10 27.15
CA THR A 415 7.70 -3.93 28.50
C THR A 415 7.73 -5.30 29.18
N PRO A 416 8.86 -5.78 29.66
CA PRO A 416 9.05 -7.13 30.20
C PRO A 416 8.18 -7.44 31.42
#